data_493d56e3986b1452c2c4ffe37c5528b8
#
_entry.id   493d56e3986b1452c2c4ffe37c5528b8
#
_cell.length_a   1.000
_cell.length_b   1.000
_cell.length_c   1.000
_cell.angle_alpha   90.00
_cell.angle_beta   90.00
_cell.angle_gamma   90.00
#
_symmetry.space_group_name_H-M   'P 1'
#
loop_
_entity.id
_entity.type
_entity.pdbx_description
1 polymer ?
#
loop_
_entity_poly.entity_id
_entity_poly.type
_entity_poly.pdbx_seq_one_letter_code
_entity_poly.pdbx_strand_id
1 'polypeptide(L)'
;MAANAHTRLMRSLRVVRRFSDRPVPDAVLDDMLEVARWTGTSKNTQPWHLVVVHQRETLRALAKLGQFAGHVAGANVAIALVMDGKNNAFDCGRLAERLMLAAWSHGIGSCIGSIWPDDNENAAKALLGVPKERWLHQVISFGYPKDASVPPVRSSAGVATLPSLGRRPLSDLVSWERYGVKR
;
A
#
# COMPACT_ATOMS: atom_id res chain seq x y z
N MET A 1 16.48 -17.06 -17.89
CA MET A 1 15.73 -17.81 -16.86
C MET A 1 14.33 -17.22 -16.71
N ALA A 2 13.30 -18.05 -16.65
CA ALA A 2 11.94 -17.58 -16.39
C ALA A 2 11.86 -17.07 -14.94
N ALA A 3 11.19 -15.91 -14.72
CA ALA A 3 10.96 -15.38 -13.38
C ALA A 3 10.12 -16.40 -12.56
N ASN A 4 10.51 -16.63 -11.31
CA ASN A 4 9.74 -17.50 -10.40
C ASN A 4 8.38 -16.84 -10.01
N ALA A 5 7.51 -17.61 -9.35
CA ALA A 5 6.17 -17.14 -9.01
C ALA A 5 6.18 -15.86 -8.14
N HIS A 6 7.11 -15.78 -7.18
CA HIS A 6 7.23 -14.64 -6.27
C HIS A 6 7.66 -13.36 -7.02
N THR A 7 8.68 -13.46 -7.89
CA THR A 7 9.12 -12.28 -8.67
C THR A 7 8.06 -11.84 -9.68
N ARG A 8 7.26 -12.77 -10.23
CA ARG A 8 6.10 -12.41 -11.06
C ARG A 8 5.04 -11.65 -10.27
N LEU A 9 4.70 -12.12 -9.06
CA LEU A 9 3.76 -11.44 -8.17
C LEU A 9 4.21 -9.99 -7.92
N MET A 10 5.45 -9.80 -7.44
CA MET A 10 6.00 -8.48 -7.15
C MET A 10 5.98 -7.55 -8.38
N ARG A 11 6.33 -8.06 -9.56
CA ARG A 11 6.31 -7.29 -10.81
C ARG A 11 4.91 -6.98 -11.33
N SER A 12 3.91 -7.75 -10.94
CA SER A 12 2.51 -7.59 -11.38
C SER A 12 1.72 -6.60 -10.53
N LEU A 13 2.20 -6.20 -9.34
CA LEU A 13 1.50 -5.26 -8.46
C LEU A 13 1.14 -3.97 -9.20
N ARG A 14 -0.12 -3.57 -9.07
CA ARG A 14 -0.67 -2.33 -9.64
C ARG A 14 -1.48 -1.58 -8.60
N VAL A 15 -1.47 -0.27 -8.73
CA VAL A 15 -2.33 0.60 -7.94
C VAL A 15 -3.76 0.50 -8.43
N VAL A 16 -4.69 0.27 -7.50
CA VAL A 16 -6.14 0.21 -7.75
C VAL A 16 -6.82 1.27 -6.90
N ARG A 17 -7.65 2.12 -7.53
CA ARG A 17 -8.38 3.21 -6.88
C ARG A 17 -9.89 3.08 -6.97
N ARG A 18 -10.38 2.12 -7.75
CA ARG A 18 -11.81 1.84 -7.93
C ARG A 18 -12.09 0.41 -7.53
N PHE A 19 -12.91 0.25 -6.51
CA PHE A 19 -13.21 -1.03 -5.89
C PHE A 19 -14.64 -1.45 -6.17
N SER A 20 -14.86 -2.76 -6.25
CA SER A 20 -16.20 -3.35 -6.30
C SER A 20 -16.81 -3.41 -4.89
N ASP A 21 -18.11 -3.72 -4.81
CA ASP A 21 -18.78 -3.85 -3.52
C ASP A 21 -18.53 -5.22 -2.84
N ARG A 22 -17.75 -6.10 -3.48
CA ARG A 22 -17.39 -7.40 -2.91
C ARG A 22 -16.58 -7.20 -1.62
N PRO A 23 -17.04 -7.72 -0.46
CA PRO A 23 -16.33 -7.56 0.80
C PRO A 23 -14.99 -8.30 0.79
N VAL A 24 -14.00 -7.76 1.51
CA VAL A 24 -12.77 -8.47 1.82
C VAL A 24 -13.06 -9.44 2.97
N PRO A 25 -12.85 -10.75 2.81
CA PRO A 25 -13.07 -11.72 3.87
C PRO A 25 -12.11 -11.49 5.05
N ASP A 26 -12.59 -11.69 6.29
CA ASP A 26 -11.77 -11.51 7.50
C ASP A 26 -10.50 -12.38 7.48
N ALA A 27 -10.61 -13.64 7.07
CA ALA A 27 -9.46 -14.54 6.97
C ALA A 27 -8.37 -14.03 6.00
N VAL A 28 -8.76 -13.31 4.93
CA VAL A 28 -7.81 -12.71 4.01
C VAL A 28 -7.16 -11.47 4.64
N LEU A 29 -7.95 -10.68 5.37
CA LEU A 29 -7.44 -9.53 6.09
C LEU A 29 -6.46 -9.96 7.18
N ASP A 30 -6.77 -11.02 7.92
CA ASP A 30 -5.89 -11.60 8.94
C ASP A 30 -4.55 -12.05 8.34
N ASP A 31 -4.57 -12.72 7.17
CA ASP A 31 -3.33 -13.12 6.48
C ASP A 31 -2.51 -11.90 6.03
N MET A 32 -3.17 -10.87 5.51
CA MET A 32 -2.51 -9.61 5.14
C MET A 32 -1.83 -8.95 6.36
N LEU A 33 -2.51 -8.91 7.50
CA LEU A 33 -1.99 -8.35 8.74
C LEU A 33 -0.84 -9.20 9.31
N GLU A 34 -0.94 -10.53 9.20
CA GLU A 34 0.15 -11.43 9.60
C GLU A 34 1.40 -11.23 8.73
N VAL A 35 1.26 -11.10 7.40
CA VAL A 35 2.39 -10.77 6.52
C VAL A 35 3.00 -9.41 6.89
N ALA A 36 2.18 -8.42 7.23
CA ALA A 36 2.66 -7.11 7.70
C ALA A 36 3.47 -7.22 8.99
N ARG A 37 2.99 -8.03 9.95
CA ARG A 37 3.68 -8.29 11.23
C ARG A 37 5.11 -8.82 11.02
N TRP A 38 5.37 -9.57 9.97
CA TRP A 38 6.70 -10.07 9.59
C TRP A 38 7.60 -9.05 8.87
N THR A 39 7.23 -7.77 8.86
CA THR A 39 8.11 -6.73 8.33
C THR A 39 9.34 -6.58 9.23
N GLY A 40 10.53 -6.76 8.65
CA GLY A 40 11.77 -6.60 9.42
C GLY A 40 12.06 -5.14 9.73
N THR A 41 12.62 -4.88 10.92
CA THR A 41 13.08 -3.55 11.36
C THR A 41 14.45 -3.63 12.01
N SER A 42 15.15 -2.49 12.11
CA SER A 42 16.40 -2.42 12.86
C SER A 42 16.17 -2.84 14.30
N LYS A 43 17.02 -3.72 14.82
CA LYS A 43 16.93 -4.25 16.19
C LYS A 43 15.56 -4.84 16.56
N ASN A 44 14.76 -5.20 15.57
CA ASN A 44 13.40 -5.73 15.74
C ASN A 44 12.47 -4.79 16.57
N THR A 45 12.59 -3.50 16.40
CA THR A 45 11.83 -2.50 17.17
C THR A 45 10.35 -2.47 16.87
N GLN A 46 9.93 -2.88 15.64
CA GLN A 46 8.54 -2.96 15.19
C GLN A 46 7.74 -1.68 15.50
N PRO A 47 8.19 -0.50 15.00
CA PRO A 47 7.73 0.82 15.45
C PRO A 47 6.39 1.21 14.79
N TRP A 48 5.41 0.33 14.79
CA TRP A 48 4.10 0.55 14.15
C TRP A 48 2.94 0.00 14.95
N HIS A 49 1.79 0.60 14.67
CA HIS A 49 0.47 0.10 15.00
C HIS A 49 -0.43 0.24 13.77
N LEU A 50 -1.27 -0.74 13.49
CA LEU A 50 -2.17 -0.74 12.35
C LEU A 50 -3.59 -0.47 12.82
N VAL A 51 -4.26 0.54 12.27
CA VAL A 51 -5.67 0.80 12.52
C VAL A 51 -6.47 0.38 11.29
N VAL A 52 -7.27 -0.67 11.46
CA VAL A 52 -8.14 -1.21 10.39
C VAL A 52 -9.49 -0.50 10.43
N VAL A 53 -9.93 0.01 9.28
CA VAL A 53 -11.14 0.82 9.15
C VAL A 53 -12.08 0.19 8.12
N HIS A 54 -13.29 -0.19 8.56
CA HIS A 54 -14.38 -0.73 7.72
C HIS A 54 -15.58 0.19 7.63
N GLN A 55 -15.77 1.07 8.63
CA GLN A 55 -16.96 1.91 8.71
C GLN A 55 -16.97 2.94 7.58
N ARG A 56 -18.05 2.95 6.78
CA ARG A 56 -18.19 3.83 5.61
C ARG A 56 -18.03 5.32 5.93
N GLU A 57 -18.54 5.75 7.07
CA GLU A 57 -18.43 7.14 7.51
C GLU A 57 -16.98 7.51 7.80
N THR A 58 -16.24 6.64 8.49
CA THR A 58 -14.81 6.83 8.78
C THR A 58 -13.97 6.82 7.51
N LEU A 59 -14.24 5.90 6.57
CA LEU A 59 -13.58 5.86 5.27
C LEU A 59 -13.79 7.15 4.48
N ARG A 60 -15.04 7.68 4.46
CA ARG A 60 -15.38 8.95 3.81
C ARG A 60 -14.70 10.15 4.48
N ALA A 61 -14.61 10.14 5.80
CA ALA A 61 -13.94 11.19 6.55
C ALA A 61 -12.42 11.19 6.26
N LEU A 62 -11.77 10.03 6.32
CA LEU A 62 -10.34 9.90 5.99
C LEU A 62 -10.03 10.34 4.55
N ALA A 63 -10.90 10.02 3.59
CA ALA A 63 -10.72 10.40 2.19
C ALA A 63 -10.61 11.90 1.96
N LYS A 64 -11.18 12.72 2.86
CA LYS A 64 -11.15 14.19 2.78
C LYS A 64 -9.87 14.80 3.37
N LEU A 65 -9.10 14.01 4.11
CA LEU A 65 -7.93 14.49 4.85
C LEU A 65 -6.61 14.34 4.07
N GLY A 66 -6.67 13.88 2.83
CA GLY A 66 -5.49 13.79 1.96
C GLY A 66 -5.81 14.29 0.55
N GLN A 67 -4.90 15.06 -0.03
CA GLN A 67 -5.10 15.66 -1.35
C GLN A 67 -5.41 14.64 -2.45
N PHE A 68 -4.84 13.42 -2.34
CA PHE A 68 -5.01 12.33 -3.29
C PHE A 68 -5.62 11.07 -2.65
N ALA A 69 -6.26 11.19 -1.47
CA ALA A 69 -6.82 10.08 -0.71
C ALA A 69 -8.29 9.77 -1.06
N GLY A 70 -8.89 10.44 -2.06
CA GLY A 70 -10.30 10.26 -2.43
C GLY A 70 -10.73 8.82 -2.69
N HIS A 71 -9.80 7.94 -3.13
CA HIS A 71 -10.04 6.51 -3.34
C HIS A 71 -10.39 5.75 -2.05
N VAL A 72 -10.02 6.28 -0.87
CA VAL A 72 -10.33 5.66 0.43
C VAL A 72 -11.83 5.59 0.68
N ALA A 73 -12.60 6.59 0.23
CA ALA A 73 -14.06 6.63 0.40
C ALA A 73 -14.79 5.43 -0.24
N GLY A 74 -14.25 4.89 -1.34
CA GLY A 74 -14.81 3.75 -2.06
C GLY A 74 -14.20 2.40 -1.69
N ALA A 75 -13.27 2.35 -0.75
CA ALA A 75 -12.60 1.11 -0.36
C ALA A 75 -13.52 0.18 0.45
N ASN A 76 -13.24 -1.12 0.41
CA ASN A 76 -13.90 -2.08 1.30
C ASN A 76 -13.30 -2.01 2.72
N VAL A 77 -11.99 -1.79 2.80
CA VAL A 77 -11.26 -1.60 4.03
C VAL A 77 -10.10 -0.62 3.79
N ALA A 78 -9.73 0.15 4.81
CA ALA A 78 -8.50 0.91 4.82
C ALA A 78 -7.66 0.54 6.04
N ILE A 79 -6.35 0.62 5.91
CA ILE A 79 -5.42 0.41 7.02
C ILE A 79 -4.57 1.68 7.16
N ALA A 80 -4.69 2.33 8.31
CA ALA A 80 -3.87 3.47 8.66
C ALA A 80 -2.57 2.98 9.32
N LEU A 81 -1.42 3.45 8.83
CA LEU A 81 -0.11 3.09 9.32
C LEU A 81 0.32 4.12 10.37
N VAL A 82 0.20 3.76 11.63
CA VAL A 82 0.58 4.60 12.77
C VAL A 82 1.99 4.22 13.19
N MET A 83 2.92 5.16 13.07
CA MET A 83 4.33 4.93 13.41
C MET A 83 4.70 5.60 14.74
N ASP A 84 5.78 5.14 15.38
CA ASP A 84 6.31 5.75 16.60
C ASP A 84 6.75 7.21 16.36
N GLY A 85 7.24 7.53 15.15
CA GLY A 85 7.63 8.88 14.76
C GLY A 85 7.99 9.00 13.28
N LYS A 86 8.22 10.24 12.81
CA LYS A 86 8.59 10.55 11.42
C LYS A 86 9.92 9.90 10.98
N ASN A 87 10.81 9.62 11.90
CA ASN A 87 12.07 8.91 11.66
C ASN A 87 11.87 7.44 11.23
N ASN A 88 10.66 6.88 11.41
CA ASN A 88 10.30 5.54 10.98
C ASN A 88 9.70 5.50 9.55
N ALA A 89 9.84 6.57 8.77
CA ALA A 89 9.30 6.64 7.40
C ALA A 89 9.79 5.50 6.49
N PHE A 90 11.04 5.06 6.67
CA PHE A 90 11.60 3.93 5.93
C PHE A 90 10.87 2.62 6.26
N ASP A 91 10.64 2.35 7.55
CA ASP A 91 9.91 1.16 7.99
C ASP A 91 8.43 1.23 7.58
N CYS A 92 7.83 2.42 7.58
CA CYS A 92 6.48 2.66 7.09
C CYS A 92 6.34 2.25 5.61
N GLY A 93 7.29 2.64 4.74
CA GLY A 93 7.30 2.23 3.34
C GLY A 93 7.44 0.72 3.15
N ARG A 94 8.31 0.06 3.95
CA ARG A 94 8.47 -1.41 3.93
C ARG A 94 7.19 -2.12 4.34
N LEU A 95 6.55 -1.63 5.40
CA LEU A 95 5.28 -2.16 5.91
C LEU A 95 4.15 -2.03 4.88
N ALA A 96 4.06 -0.84 4.26
CA ALA A 96 3.08 -0.56 3.20
C ALA A 96 3.22 -1.53 2.03
N GLU A 97 4.44 -1.72 1.52
CA GLU A 97 4.70 -2.62 0.39
C GLU A 97 4.34 -4.07 0.72
N ARG A 98 4.63 -4.55 1.94
CA ARG A 98 4.25 -5.89 2.37
C ARG A 98 2.73 -6.08 2.42
N LEU A 99 1.99 -5.14 2.98
CA LEU A 99 0.52 -5.16 2.98
C LEU A 99 -0.04 -5.19 1.56
N MET A 100 0.49 -4.36 0.68
CA MET A 100 0.03 -4.28 -0.72
C MET A 100 0.33 -5.56 -1.49
N LEU A 101 1.49 -6.18 -1.31
CA LEU A 101 1.84 -7.45 -1.94
C LEU A 101 1.00 -8.61 -1.39
N ALA A 102 0.76 -8.66 -0.08
CA ALA A 102 -0.12 -9.64 0.53
C ALA A 102 -1.55 -9.53 -0.03
N ALA A 103 -2.11 -8.32 -0.05
CA ALA A 103 -3.42 -8.06 -0.65
C ALA A 103 -3.49 -8.52 -2.11
N TRP A 104 -2.46 -8.18 -2.89
CA TRP A 104 -2.37 -8.51 -4.32
C TRP A 104 -2.33 -10.01 -4.56
N SER A 105 -1.70 -10.80 -3.67
CA SER A 105 -1.68 -12.26 -3.77
C SER A 105 -3.06 -12.90 -3.64
N HIS A 106 -3.99 -12.21 -2.97
CA HIS A 106 -5.40 -12.59 -2.84
C HIS A 106 -6.32 -11.95 -3.89
N GLY A 107 -5.75 -11.25 -4.89
CA GLY A 107 -6.52 -10.53 -5.91
C GLY A 107 -7.15 -9.23 -5.41
N ILE A 108 -6.72 -8.73 -4.27
CA ILE A 108 -7.18 -7.46 -3.69
C ILE A 108 -6.25 -6.35 -4.18
N GLY A 109 -6.83 -5.35 -4.79
CA GLY A 109 -6.13 -4.13 -5.19
C GLY A 109 -5.95 -3.16 -4.03
N SER A 110 -4.97 -2.28 -4.15
CA SER A 110 -4.65 -1.30 -3.12
C SER A 110 -4.15 0.02 -3.69
N CYS A 111 -4.27 1.08 -2.89
CA CYS A 111 -3.68 2.38 -3.17
C CYS A 111 -3.29 3.08 -1.88
N ILE A 112 -2.08 3.63 -1.83
CA ILE A 112 -1.65 4.48 -0.72
C ILE A 112 -2.25 5.87 -0.89
N GLY A 113 -2.80 6.42 0.19
CA GLY A 113 -3.17 7.82 0.35
C GLY A 113 -2.31 8.47 1.41
N SER A 114 -1.80 9.67 1.13
CA SER A 114 -1.07 10.45 2.13
C SER A 114 -2.02 11.44 2.80
N ILE A 115 -1.99 11.48 4.12
CA ILE A 115 -2.69 12.46 4.93
C ILE A 115 -1.81 13.73 4.98
N TRP A 116 -2.30 14.81 4.43
CA TRP A 116 -1.56 16.05 4.27
C TRP A 116 -2.52 17.25 4.14
N PRO A 117 -2.23 18.42 4.67
CA PRO A 117 -1.08 18.84 5.52
C PRO A 117 -1.17 18.36 6.97
N ASP A 118 -0.27 18.86 7.85
CA ASP A 118 -0.17 18.43 9.26
C ASP A 118 -1.49 18.61 10.03
N ASP A 119 -2.31 19.62 9.72
CA ASP A 119 -3.64 19.79 10.33
C ASP A 119 -4.57 18.62 10.00
N ASN A 120 -4.50 18.09 8.79
CA ASN A 120 -5.24 16.91 8.38
C ASN A 120 -4.71 15.65 9.08
N GLU A 121 -3.40 15.55 9.34
CA GLU A 121 -2.83 14.47 10.14
C GLU A 121 -3.40 14.49 11.56
N ASN A 122 -3.48 15.67 12.20
CA ASN A 122 -4.07 15.82 13.52
C ASN A 122 -5.56 15.46 13.52
N ALA A 123 -6.31 15.86 12.49
CA ALA A 123 -7.71 15.49 12.33
C ALA A 123 -7.89 13.98 12.14
N ALA A 124 -7.02 13.31 11.36
CA ALA A 124 -7.04 11.87 11.18
C ALA A 124 -6.70 11.13 12.49
N LYS A 125 -5.73 11.63 13.27
CA LYS A 125 -5.41 11.08 14.59
C LYS A 125 -6.61 11.18 15.53
N ALA A 126 -7.26 12.34 15.59
CA ALA A 126 -8.45 12.53 16.42
C ALA A 126 -9.60 11.60 15.99
N LEU A 127 -9.83 11.45 14.68
CA LEU A 127 -10.86 10.58 14.11
C LEU A 127 -10.64 9.10 14.49
N LEU A 128 -9.38 8.66 14.50
CA LEU A 128 -9.00 7.26 14.73
C LEU A 128 -8.58 6.96 16.19
N GLY A 129 -8.62 7.95 17.08
CA GLY A 129 -8.17 7.79 18.47
C GLY A 129 -6.66 7.57 18.61
N VAL A 130 -5.87 8.04 17.64
CA VAL A 130 -4.41 7.88 17.64
C VAL A 130 -3.78 8.95 18.53
N PRO A 131 -2.85 8.60 19.44
CA PRO A 131 -2.14 9.56 20.27
C PRO A 131 -1.40 10.62 19.45
N LYS A 132 -1.35 11.86 19.97
CA LYS A 132 -0.79 13.02 19.24
C LYS A 132 0.70 12.86 18.89
N GLU A 133 1.46 12.19 19.75
CA GLU A 133 2.89 11.93 19.60
C GLU A 133 3.22 10.91 18.51
N ARG A 134 2.25 10.12 18.09
CA ARG A 134 2.40 9.18 16.97
C ARG A 134 2.41 9.90 15.63
N TRP A 135 3.02 9.28 14.64
CA TRP A 135 3.00 9.76 13.26
C TRP A 135 2.02 8.94 12.42
N LEU A 136 1.05 9.63 11.80
CA LEU A 136 0.05 9.05 10.92
C LEU A 136 0.02 9.81 9.59
N HIS A 137 0.81 9.38 8.63
CA HIS A 137 0.89 10.02 7.33
C HIS A 137 0.32 9.16 6.19
N GLN A 138 0.29 7.84 6.36
CA GLN A 138 -0.12 6.92 5.31
C GLN A 138 -1.40 6.17 5.70
N VAL A 139 -2.35 6.12 4.77
CA VAL A 139 -3.50 5.22 4.81
C VAL A 139 -3.57 4.45 3.51
N ILE A 140 -3.79 3.14 3.57
CA ILE A 140 -3.87 2.29 2.38
C ILE A 140 -5.31 1.81 2.25
N SER A 141 -5.92 2.06 1.08
CA SER A 141 -7.23 1.51 0.73
C SER A 141 -7.08 0.14 0.07
N PHE A 142 -8.00 -0.76 0.36
CA PHE A 142 -8.04 -2.13 -0.16
C PHE A 142 -9.44 -2.49 -0.63
N GLY A 143 -9.51 -3.34 -1.65
CA GLY A 143 -10.74 -3.92 -2.16
C GLY A 143 -10.52 -4.67 -3.47
N TYR A 144 -11.51 -5.45 -3.89
CA TYR A 144 -11.43 -6.10 -5.19
C TYR A 144 -11.57 -5.05 -6.30
N PRO A 145 -10.70 -5.10 -7.34
CA PRO A 145 -10.79 -4.15 -8.45
C PRO A 145 -12.19 -4.15 -9.10
N LYS A 146 -12.73 -2.96 -9.36
CA LYS A 146 -13.99 -2.79 -10.09
C LYS A 146 -13.82 -3.03 -11.60
N ASP A 147 -12.66 -2.66 -12.13
CA ASP A 147 -12.39 -2.72 -13.55
C ASP A 147 -11.60 -3.99 -13.90
N ALA A 148 -12.11 -4.76 -14.84
CA ALA A 148 -11.46 -5.97 -15.38
C ALA A 148 -10.13 -5.66 -16.12
N SER A 149 -9.84 -4.39 -16.39
CA SER A 149 -8.58 -3.93 -17.00
C SER A 149 -7.36 -4.07 -16.09
N VAL A 150 -7.58 -4.29 -14.79
CA VAL A 150 -6.50 -4.68 -13.86
C VAL A 150 -6.31 -6.19 -14.04
N PRO A 151 -5.20 -6.63 -14.66
CA PRO A 151 -5.02 -8.04 -14.96
C PRO A 151 -5.01 -8.85 -13.66
N PRO A 152 -5.71 -10.00 -13.62
CA PRO A 152 -5.68 -10.86 -12.46
C PRO A 152 -4.24 -11.32 -12.20
N VAL A 153 -3.88 -11.49 -10.94
CA VAL A 153 -2.54 -11.92 -10.48
C VAL A 153 -2.04 -13.19 -11.19
N ARG A 154 -2.96 -14.01 -11.72
CA ARG A 154 -2.66 -15.28 -12.39
C ARG A 154 -2.20 -15.14 -13.86
N SER A 155 -2.29 -13.97 -14.46
CA SER A 155 -1.85 -13.81 -15.83
C SER A 155 -0.32 -13.77 -15.89
N SER A 156 0.27 -14.84 -16.42
CA SER A 156 1.67 -14.88 -16.82
C SER A 156 1.95 -14.03 -18.06
N ALA A 157 0.92 -13.47 -18.67
CA ALA A 157 1.06 -12.53 -19.75
C ALA A 157 1.88 -11.35 -19.25
N GLY A 158 2.92 -11.03 -19.99
CA GLY A 158 3.86 -9.97 -19.66
C GLY A 158 3.12 -8.72 -19.19
N VAL A 159 3.67 -8.07 -18.20
CA VAL A 159 3.15 -6.84 -17.65
C VAL A 159 2.90 -5.89 -18.82
N ALA A 160 1.65 -5.75 -19.23
CA ALA A 160 1.27 -4.75 -20.22
C ALA A 160 1.52 -3.39 -19.56
N THR A 161 2.70 -2.87 -19.79
CA THR A 161 3.02 -1.49 -19.46
C THR A 161 2.13 -0.64 -20.36
N LEU A 162 1.31 0.22 -19.76
CA LEU A 162 0.72 1.30 -20.54
C LEU A 162 1.89 2.01 -21.25
N PRO A 163 1.89 2.16 -22.56
CA PRO A 163 3.02 2.71 -23.30
C PRO A 163 3.49 4.07 -22.78
N SER A 164 2.55 4.87 -22.22
CA SER A 164 2.81 6.18 -21.61
C SER A 164 3.32 6.12 -20.16
N LEU A 165 3.26 4.95 -19.49
CA LEU A 165 3.64 4.78 -18.07
C LEU A 165 4.62 3.62 -17.88
N GLY A 166 5.39 3.29 -18.93
CA GLY A 166 6.39 2.22 -18.89
C GLY A 166 7.45 2.45 -17.81
N ARG A 167 8.16 1.39 -17.47
CA ARG A 167 9.35 1.50 -16.63
C ARG A 167 10.53 1.96 -17.48
N ARG A 168 11.36 2.81 -16.93
CA ARG A 168 12.64 3.17 -17.55
C ARG A 168 13.47 1.91 -17.81
N PRO A 169 14.29 1.87 -18.87
CA PRO A 169 15.24 0.78 -19.08
C PRO A 169 16.12 0.54 -17.84
N LEU A 170 16.41 -0.72 -17.53
CA LEU A 170 17.23 -1.05 -16.37
C LEU A 170 18.62 -0.43 -16.47
N SER A 171 19.15 -0.33 -17.69
CA SER A 171 20.43 0.34 -17.99
C SER A 171 20.47 1.80 -17.53
N ASP A 172 19.32 2.49 -17.46
CA ASP A 172 19.28 3.89 -17.00
C ASP A 172 19.28 4.01 -15.49
N LEU A 173 18.89 2.94 -14.79
CA LEU A 173 18.67 2.91 -13.36
C LEU A 173 19.80 2.26 -12.57
N VAL A 174 20.68 1.50 -13.27
CA VAL A 174 21.73 0.71 -12.60
C VAL A 174 23.10 1.21 -13.02
N SER A 175 23.97 1.37 -12.05
CA SER A 175 25.41 1.59 -12.22
C SER A 175 26.16 0.48 -11.51
N TRP A 176 27.36 0.17 -11.99
CA TRP A 176 28.19 -0.91 -11.47
C TRP A 176 29.43 -0.32 -10.79
N GLU A 177 29.69 -0.76 -9.56
CA GLU A 177 30.79 -0.31 -8.70
C GLU A 177 30.73 1.19 -8.36
N ARG A 178 30.49 2.08 -9.35
CA ARG A 178 30.43 3.53 -9.16
C ARG A 178 29.23 4.12 -9.88
N TYR A 179 28.67 5.20 -9.35
CA TYR A 179 27.57 5.91 -9.99
C TYR A 179 27.94 6.34 -11.41
N GLY A 180 27.06 6.08 -12.38
CA GLY A 180 27.25 6.39 -13.81
C GLY A 180 27.98 5.32 -14.61
N VAL A 181 28.67 4.37 -14.00
CA VAL A 181 29.37 3.29 -14.72
C VAL A 181 28.34 2.26 -15.19
N LYS A 182 28.38 1.92 -16.46
CA LYS A 182 27.51 0.93 -17.11
C LYS A 182 28.25 -0.39 -17.33
N ARG A 183 27.49 -1.49 -17.42
CA ARG A 183 28.01 -2.82 -17.73
C ARG A 183 27.76 -3.16 -19.18
#